data_780c6ead942dace5a744a8e01b5b934b
#
_entry.id   780c6ead942dace5a744a8e01b5b934b
#
_cell.length_a   1.000
_cell.length_b   1.000
_cell.length_c   1.000
_cell.angle_alpha   90.00
_cell.angle_beta   90.00
_cell.angle_gamma   90.00
#
_symmetry.space_group_name_H-M   'P 1'
#
loop_
_entity.id
_entity.type
_entity.pdbx_description
1 polymer ?
#
loop_
_entity_poly.entity_id
_entity_poly.type
_entity_poly.pdbx_seq_one_letter_code
_entity_poly.pdbx_strand_id
1 'polypeptide(L)'
;MKTAGIIIWVMTIGLFVLYFFIAMRQKSKAEESFSNYAIGGGALPFYLLFFSHFANIMGVGNFMGHAGSAYVNGLPWLVFILGEQGSKIIFALTFAGMAGKMTYNTFHEMIDDLITRDKITRALCGLLASSIMIAWIGGQGKAFGELFGVFTGINPTPVILFFTAMFVFYTTMGGMLSLVWMDFVQGLICVVFGTLFYLVAFSKIDFSFAVLGARLAEVGKAELFTFAGTDAISIITKFVTGCVGILVAQIYWQPCFAAKNPKVARRSMLYGGSVAIIMTICTATVGLIILTINQDLSQGEAMSWFMLNEVPLIVTVMLFVLVLAAGMSSADSNLNSAAILISNDLVRTFKTDLNDKQMIKLTRTLTVVIGAFAALGGIYATSIMSLFSKAYSMAGAGLVPLLVIGLLWKEDSNAGPTMGKKNSKVTPWGSRVGIVVGAVLSQVKALGPNAILIALAASAVCIIVVSLLTRNISNNPRFVSEGNVNPMQKAY
;
A
#
# COMPACT_ATOMS: atom_id res chain seq x y z
N MET A 1 3.07 18.73 28.97
CA MET A 1 3.41 18.97 27.55
C MET A 1 4.92 18.95 27.26
N LYS A 2 5.78 19.77 27.92
CA LYS A 2 7.23 19.76 27.60
C LYS A 2 7.92 18.40 27.80
N THR A 3 7.62 17.69 28.88
CA THR A 3 8.21 16.35 29.16
C THR A 3 7.79 15.30 28.12
N ALA A 4 6.52 15.24 27.75
CA ALA A 4 6.03 14.33 26.71
C ALA A 4 6.71 14.61 25.36
N GLY A 5 6.85 15.88 24.99
CA GLY A 5 7.54 16.27 23.75
C GLY A 5 9.01 15.82 23.71
N ILE A 6 9.73 15.93 24.83
CA ILE A 6 11.12 15.45 24.91
C ILE A 6 11.20 13.93 24.74
N ILE A 7 10.33 13.17 25.44
CA ILE A 7 10.29 11.71 25.33
C ILE A 7 10.01 11.29 23.89
N ILE A 8 9.07 11.92 23.22
CA ILE A 8 8.71 11.69 21.82
C ILE A 8 9.92 11.85 20.90
N TRP A 9 10.66 12.95 21.01
CA TRP A 9 11.85 13.18 20.19
C TRP A 9 12.98 12.18 20.50
N VAL A 10 13.20 11.83 21.75
CA VAL A 10 14.20 10.82 22.14
C VAL A 10 13.85 9.47 21.53
N MET A 11 12.58 9.03 21.59
CA MET A 11 12.14 7.78 21.00
C MET A 11 12.24 7.80 19.47
N THR A 12 11.89 8.92 18.82
CA THR A 12 12.03 9.10 17.37
C THR A 12 13.47 8.92 16.93
N ILE A 13 14.39 9.62 17.59
CA ILE A 13 15.83 9.52 17.28
C ILE A 13 16.35 8.11 17.56
N GLY A 14 15.93 7.49 18.67
CA GLY A 14 16.32 6.14 19.04
C GLY A 14 15.92 5.09 17.98
N LEU A 15 14.67 5.14 17.51
CA LEU A 15 14.19 4.27 16.43
C LEU A 15 14.94 4.53 15.11
N PHE A 16 15.17 5.79 14.77
CA PHE A 16 15.93 6.15 13.58
C PHE A 16 17.36 5.58 13.61
N VAL A 17 18.04 5.72 14.73
CA VAL A 17 19.39 5.16 14.93
C VAL A 17 19.38 3.64 14.79
N LEU A 18 18.42 2.95 15.40
CA LEU A 18 18.24 1.51 15.30
C LEU A 18 18.08 1.08 13.83
N TYR A 19 17.19 1.73 13.09
CA TYR A 19 16.92 1.39 11.68
C TYR A 19 18.10 1.73 10.77
N PHE A 20 18.81 2.81 11.05
CA PHE A 20 20.06 3.13 10.36
C PHE A 20 21.09 1.99 10.52
N PHE A 21 21.28 1.46 11.72
CA PHE A 21 22.19 0.34 11.95
C PHE A 21 21.74 -0.93 11.22
N ILE A 22 20.44 -1.25 11.22
CA ILE A 22 19.90 -2.38 10.46
C ILE A 22 20.18 -2.20 8.96
N ALA A 23 19.93 -1.00 8.40
CA ALA A 23 20.19 -0.70 7.01
C ALA A 23 21.68 -0.87 6.65
N MET A 24 22.56 -0.32 7.48
CA MET A 24 24.01 -0.45 7.27
C MET A 24 24.50 -1.89 7.28
N ARG A 25 23.96 -2.72 8.18
CA ARG A 25 24.32 -4.15 8.28
C ARG A 25 23.95 -4.95 7.03
N GLN A 26 22.86 -4.59 6.35
CA GLN A 26 22.40 -5.31 5.16
C GLN A 26 22.91 -4.71 3.83
N LYS A 27 23.55 -3.54 3.88
CA LYS A 27 23.94 -2.76 2.70
C LYS A 27 24.83 -3.54 1.72
N SER A 28 25.90 -4.21 2.20
CA SER A 28 26.83 -4.94 1.32
C SER A 28 26.11 -6.05 0.53
N LYS A 29 25.25 -6.82 1.20
CA LYS A 29 24.49 -7.90 0.57
C LYS A 29 23.45 -7.38 -0.42
N ALA A 30 22.81 -6.25 -0.12
CA ALA A 30 21.87 -5.61 -1.03
C ALA A 30 22.56 -5.07 -2.30
N GLU A 31 23.81 -4.65 -2.21
CA GLU A 31 24.57 -4.09 -3.34
C GLU A 31 25.22 -5.14 -4.25
N GLU A 32 25.13 -6.45 -3.93
CA GLU A 32 25.68 -7.52 -4.78
C GLU A 32 25.00 -7.60 -6.15
N SER A 33 23.67 -7.36 -6.21
CA SER A 33 22.92 -7.32 -7.46
C SER A 33 21.67 -6.46 -7.34
N PHE A 34 21.13 -6.02 -8.48
CA PHE A 34 19.85 -5.31 -8.49
C PHE A 34 18.69 -6.18 -7.97
N SER A 35 18.69 -7.49 -8.23
CA SER A 35 17.70 -8.42 -7.70
C SER A 35 17.79 -8.53 -6.16
N ASN A 36 19.00 -8.57 -5.58
CA ASN A 36 19.16 -8.53 -4.11
C ASN A 36 18.62 -7.22 -3.53
N TYR A 37 18.86 -6.10 -4.19
CA TYR A 37 18.34 -4.80 -3.78
C TYR A 37 16.83 -4.73 -3.89
N ALA A 38 16.26 -5.24 -4.98
CA ALA A 38 14.83 -5.14 -5.29
C ALA A 38 13.96 -6.16 -4.53
N ILE A 39 14.38 -7.44 -4.48
CA ILE A 39 13.58 -8.55 -3.92
C ILE A 39 14.33 -9.45 -2.95
N GLY A 40 15.48 -9.01 -2.43
CA GLY A 40 16.25 -9.78 -1.44
C GLY A 40 16.74 -11.13 -1.95
N GLY A 41 16.95 -11.28 -3.26
CA GLY A 41 17.41 -12.52 -3.90
C GLY A 41 16.36 -13.64 -3.98
N GLY A 42 15.12 -13.40 -3.61
CA GLY A 42 14.01 -14.37 -3.79
C GLY A 42 14.04 -15.58 -2.84
N ALA A 43 14.61 -15.46 -1.65
CA ALA A 43 14.77 -16.57 -0.71
C ALA A 43 14.25 -16.26 0.73
N LEU A 44 13.39 -15.27 0.88
CA LEU A 44 12.94 -14.80 2.19
C LEU A 44 12.01 -15.83 2.90
N PRO A 45 12.23 -16.07 4.20
CA PRO A 45 11.43 -17.01 4.98
C PRO A 45 10.09 -16.41 5.40
N PHE A 46 9.18 -17.30 5.87
CA PHE A 46 7.82 -16.95 6.26
C PHE A 46 7.74 -15.83 7.31
N TYR A 47 8.52 -15.91 8.38
CA TYR A 47 8.39 -14.96 9.50
C TYR A 47 8.78 -13.52 9.09
N LEU A 48 9.82 -13.35 8.27
CA LEU A 48 10.17 -12.02 7.76
C LEU A 48 9.07 -11.45 6.85
N LEU A 49 8.54 -12.28 5.94
CA LEU A 49 7.49 -11.83 5.03
C LEU A 49 6.15 -11.62 5.72
N PHE A 50 5.83 -12.43 6.75
CA PHE A 50 4.63 -12.22 7.56
C PHE A 50 4.66 -10.84 8.23
N PHE A 51 5.75 -10.53 8.94
CA PHE A 51 5.89 -9.24 9.59
C PHE A 51 6.03 -8.08 8.60
N SER A 52 6.69 -8.30 7.45
CA SER A 52 6.77 -7.29 6.39
C SER A 52 5.38 -6.97 5.83
N HIS A 53 4.57 -7.96 5.46
CA HIS A 53 3.19 -7.72 5.04
C HIS A 53 2.38 -7.05 6.14
N PHE A 54 2.44 -7.56 7.37
CA PHE A 54 1.68 -7.04 8.49
C PHE A 54 2.05 -5.59 8.83
N ALA A 55 3.34 -5.28 9.02
CA ALA A 55 3.81 -3.95 9.37
C ALA A 55 3.49 -2.92 8.28
N ASN A 56 3.66 -3.30 6.99
CA ASN A 56 3.30 -2.45 5.87
C ASN A 56 1.80 -2.15 5.78
N ILE A 57 0.94 -3.10 6.17
CA ILE A 57 -0.50 -2.87 6.23
C ILE A 57 -0.86 -1.95 7.39
N MET A 58 -0.18 -2.09 8.54
CA MET A 58 -0.45 -1.34 9.76
C MET A 58 0.19 0.04 9.80
N GLY A 59 0.43 0.68 8.66
CA GLY A 59 0.93 2.05 8.59
C GLY A 59 0.09 3.08 9.34
N VAL A 60 0.58 4.31 9.46
CA VAL A 60 -0.12 5.41 10.18
C VAL A 60 -1.50 5.67 9.58
N GLY A 61 -1.67 5.49 8.27
CA GLY A 61 -2.98 5.55 7.61
C GLY A 61 -3.99 4.59 8.24
N ASN A 62 -3.51 3.42 8.69
CA ASN A 62 -4.36 2.44 9.37
C ASN A 62 -4.77 2.93 10.78
N PHE A 63 -3.83 3.43 11.59
CA PHE A 63 -4.14 3.90 12.93
C PHE A 63 -4.87 5.25 12.94
N MET A 64 -4.40 6.24 12.22
CA MET A 64 -4.96 7.59 12.26
C MET A 64 -6.05 7.79 11.20
N GLY A 65 -5.80 7.33 9.97
CA GLY A 65 -6.71 7.55 8.85
C GLY A 65 -8.04 6.82 9.00
N HIS A 66 -8.04 5.53 9.38
CA HIS A 66 -9.28 4.78 9.57
C HIS A 66 -10.04 5.20 10.83
N ALA A 67 -9.34 5.53 11.93
CA ALA A 67 -10.00 6.06 13.12
C ALA A 67 -10.69 7.39 12.84
N GLY A 68 -9.99 8.35 12.23
CA GLY A 68 -10.57 9.63 11.85
C GLY A 68 -11.70 9.49 10.83
N SER A 69 -11.59 8.56 9.89
CA SER A 69 -12.65 8.32 8.91
C SER A 69 -13.90 7.67 9.52
N ALA A 70 -13.73 6.75 10.47
CA ALA A 70 -14.85 6.17 11.20
C ALA A 70 -15.49 7.18 12.17
N TYR A 71 -14.70 8.06 12.78
CA TYR A 71 -15.18 9.19 13.55
C TYR A 71 -16.17 10.09 12.78
N VAL A 72 -15.86 10.36 11.48
CA VAL A 72 -16.71 11.23 10.65
C VAL A 72 -17.82 10.43 9.95
N ASN A 73 -17.53 9.24 9.42
CA ASN A 73 -18.43 8.50 8.53
C ASN A 73 -19.18 7.34 9.22
N GLY A 74 -18.87 7.07 10.48
CA GLY A 74 -19.52 6.02 11.24
C GLY A 74 -19.22 4.60 10.76
N LEU A 75 -20.12 3.69 11.11
CA LEU A 75 -20.08 2.26 10.76
C LEU A 75 -20.00 1.99 9.25
N PRO A 76 -20.66 2.77 8.35
CA PRO A 76 -20.52 2.61 6.90
C PRO A 76 -19.08 2.71 6.35
N TRP A 77 -18.11 3.25 7.13
CA TRP A 77 -16.70 3.24 6.76
C TRP A 77 -16.08 1.83 6.79
N LEU A 78 -16.63 0.90 7.56
CA LEU A 78 -16.19 -0.49 7.58
C LEU A 78 -16.26 -1.15 6.21
N VAL A 79 -17.16 -0.73 5.33
CA VAL A 79 -17.24 -1.26 3.96
C VAL A 79 -15.97 -0.97 3.16
N PHE A 80 -15.42 0.25 3.29
CA PHE A 80 -14.14 0.58 2.68
C PHE A 80 -13.01 -0.27 3.27
N ILE A 81 -12.98 -0.44 4.60
CA ILE A 81 -12.00 -1.29 5.29
C ILE A 81 -12.09 -2.73 4.81
N LEU A 82 -13.30 -3.29 4.69
CA LEU A 82 -13.50 -4.64 4.16
C LEU A 82 -13.02 -4.77 2.72
N GLY A 83 -13.20 -3.75 1.89
CA GLY A 83 -12.61 -3.67 0.55
C GLY A 83 -11.08 -3.66 0.61
N GLU A 84 -10.50 -2.73 1.34
CA GLU A 84 -9.06 -2.53 1.41
C GLU A 84 -8.32 -3.68 2.09
N GLN A 85 -8.78 -4.12 3.25
CA GLN A 85 -8.10 -5.19 4.00
C GLN A 85 -8.48 -6.57 3.49
N GLY A 86 -9.77 -6.79 3.13
CA GLY A 86 -10.26 -8.05 2.57
C GLY A 86 -9.64 -8.36 1.21
N SER A 87 -9.30 -7.36 0.40
CA SER A 87 -8.59 -7.57 -0.87
C SER A 87 -7.22 -8.23 -0.71
N LYS A 88 -6.56 -8.08 0.44
CA LYS A 88 -5.30 -8.75 0.73
C LYS A 88 -5.51 -10.26 0.93
N ILE A 89 -6.65 -10.65 1.48
CA ILE A 89 -7.06 -12.05 1.57
C ILE A 89 -7.37 -12.59 0.18
N ILE A 90 -8.12 -11.82 -0.63
CA ILE A 90 -8.38 -12.16 -2.04
C ILE A 90 -7.05 -12.33 -2.78
N PHE A 91 -6.12 -11.38 -2.64
CA PHE A 91 -4.79 -11.43 -3.24
C PHE A 91 -4.01 -12.68 -2.80
N ALA A 92 -4.03 -13.01 -1.51
CA ALA A 92 -3.37 -14.20 -0.98
C ALA A 92 -3.91 -15.50 -1.59
N LEU A 93 -5.22 -15.58 -1.81
CA LEU A 93 -5.89 -16.76 -2.35
C LEU A 93 -5.74 -16.91 -3.86
N THR A 94 -5.64 -15.78 -4.59
CA THR A 94 -5.60 -15.76 -6.07
C THR A 94 -4.19 -15.59 -6.63
N PHE A 95 -3.46 -14.56 -6.22
CA PHE A 95 -2.24 -14.12 -6.88
C PHE A 95 -0.94 -14.47 -6.14
N ALA A 96 -0.93 -14.46 -4.80
CA ALA A 96 0.31 -14.61 -4.03
C ALA A 96 1.02 -15.95 -4.29
N GLY A 97 0.26 -17.05 -4.42
CA GLY A 97 0.82 -18.37 -4.76
C GLY A 97 1.41 -18.40 -6.18
N MET A 98 0.78 -17.72 -7.14
CA MET A 98 1.30 -17.56 -8.50
C MET A 98 2.58 -16.72 -8.51
N ALA A 99 2.55 -15.56 -7.87
CA ALA A 99 3.71 -14.68 -7.75
C ALA A 99 4.90 -15.37 -7.08
N GLY A 100 4.66 -16.17 -6.04
CA GLY A 100 5.69 -16.93 -5.34
C GLY A 100 6.40 -18.01 -6.17
N LYS A 101 5.89 -18.35 -7.36
CA LYS A 101 6.58 -19.21 -8.34
C LYS A 101 7.57 -18.46 -9.22
N MET A 102 7.57 -17.13 -9.16
CA MET A 102 8.27 -16.25 -10.09
C MET A 102 9.29 -15.39 -9.33
N THR A 103 10.25 -14.84 -10.04
CA THR A 103 11.33 -13.98 -9.49
C THR A 103 11.44 -12.65 -10.24
N TYR A 104 10.30 -12.08 -10.64
CA TYR A 104 10.28 -10.74 -11.21
C TYR A 104 10.65 -9.68 -10.16
N ASN A 105 11.27 -8.60 -10.57
CA ASN A 105 11.55 -7.46 -9.68
C ASN A 105 10.29 -6.63 -9.44
N THR A 106 9.38 -6.62 -10.43
CA THR A 106 8.14 -5.84 -10.38
C THR A 106 6.94 -6.61 -10.91
N PHE A 107 5.77 -6.24 -10.46
CA PHE A 107 4.50 -6.73 -10.96
C PHE A 107 4.31 -6.43 -12.47
N HIS A 108 4.78 -5.26 -12.92
CA HIS A 108 4.62 -4.85 -14.32
C HIS A 108 5.58 -5.56 -15.27
N GLU A 109 6.74 -5.98 -14.78
CA GLU A 109 7.62 -6.90 -15.49
C GLU A 109 6.90 -8.23 -15.76
N MET A 110 6.14 -8.72 -14.77
CA MET A 110 5.28 -9.91 -14.94
C MET A 110 4.15 -9.65 -15.95
N ILE A 111 3.45 -8.51 -15.88
CA ILE A 111 2.41 -8.16 -16.87
C ILE A 111 2.99 -8.08 -18.29
N ASP A 112 4.16 -7.47 -18.42
CA ASP A 112 4.84 -7.35 -19.71
C ASP A 112 5.15 -8.73 -20.29
N ASP A 113 5.73 -9.62 -19.51
CA ASP A 113 6.11 -10.95 -19.97
C ASP A 113 4.90 -11.87 -20.27
N LEU A 114 3.88 -11.85 -19.41
CA LEU A 114 2.75 -12.78 -19.51
C LEU A 114 1.59 -12.27 -20.37
N ILE A 115 1.39 -10.95 -20.49
CA ILE A 115 0.18 -10.38 -21.08
C ILE A 115 0.47 -9.61 -22.36
N THR A 116 1.34 -8.59 -22.31
CA THR A 116 1.39 -7.60 -23.40
C THR A 116 2.65 -7.65 -24.27
N ARG A 117 3.80 -7.92 -23.69
CA ARG A 117 5.13 -7.77 -24.30
C ARG A 117 5.31 -6.41 -24.99
N ASP A 118 4.92 -5.35 -24.27
CA ASP A 118 4.91 -3.99 -24.77
C ASP A 118 5.54 -3.01 -23.81
N LYS A 119 6.67 -2.41 -24.22
CA LYS A 119 7.44 -1.45 -23.43
C LYS A 119 6.61 -0.24 -22.96
N ILE A 120 5.71 0.25 -23.80
CA ILE A 120 4.87 1.42 -23.47
C ILE A 120 3.84 1.03 -22.41
N THR A 121 3.17 -0.11 -22.56
CA THR A 121 2.25 -0.62 -21.55
C THR A 121 2.94 -0.83 -20.22
N ARG A 122 4.13 -1.45 -20.20
CA ARG A 122 4.93 -1.64 -18.98
C ARG A 122 5.25 -0.32 -18.30
N ALA A 123 5.70 0.68 -19.04
CA ALA A 123 6.00 2.01 -18.51
C ALA A 123 4.75 2.72 -17.96
N LEU A 124 3.60 2.66 -18.65
CA LEU A 124 2.33 3.20 -18.18
C LEU A 124 1.86 2.51 -16.89
N CYS A 125 1.96 1.19 -16.83
CA CYS A 125 1.62 0.43 -15.62
C CYS A 125 2.51 0.84 -14.44
N GLY A 126 3.82 0.91 -14.63
CA GLY A 126 4.78 1.29 -13.59
C GLY A 126 4.55 2.71 -13.08
N LEU A 127 4.30 3.66 -13.98
CA LEU A 127 3.98 5.03 -13.61
C LEU A 127 2.68 5.12 -12.80
N LEU A 128 1.63 4.44 -13.27
CA LEU A 128 0.33 4.48 -12.62
C LEU A 128 0.34 3.81 -11.25
N ALA A 129 0.99 2.65 -11.11
CA ALA A 129 1.12 1.97 -9.82
C ALA A 129 1.99 2.74 -8.83
N SER A 130 3.03 3.46 -9.31
CA SER A 130 3.88 4.27 -8.43
C SER A 130 3.07 5.37 -7.72
N SER A 131 1.96 5.85 -8.32
CA SER A 131 1.08 6.83 -7.71
C SER A 131 0.47 6.36 -6.38
N ILE A 132 0.17 5.06 -6.25
CA ILE A 132 -0.32 4.47 -4.99
C ILE A 132 0.77 4.57 -3.91
N MET A 133 1.98 4.19 -4.26
CA MET A 133 3.11 4.23 -3.33
C MET A 133 3.41 5.66 -2.88
N ILE A 134 3.43 6.61 -3.83
CA ILE A 134 3.64 8.05 -3.54
C ILE A 134 2.54 8.58 -2.62
N ALA A 135 1.28 8.20 -2.87
CA ALA A 135 0.16 8.60 -2.01
C ALA A 135 0.33 8.05 -0.59
N TRP A 136 0.74 6.79 -0.45
CA TRP A 136 0.97 6.20 0.88
C TRP A 136 2.12 6.87 1.63
N ILE A 137 3.24 7.16 0.97
CA ILE A 137 4.37 7.88 1.59
C ILE A 137 3.92 9.28 2.06
N GLY A 138 3.21 10.02 1.21
CA GLY A 138 2.67 11.33 1.53
C GLY A 138 1.68 11.28 2.71
N GLY A 139 0.85 10.23 2.77
CA GLY A 139 -0.06 9.98 3.88
C GLY A 139 0.65 9.71 5.20
N GLN A 140 1.78 8.96 5.20
CA GLN A 140 2.60 8.78 6.41
C GLN A 140 3.17 10.12 6.89
N GLY A 141 3.73 10.92 5.98
CA GLY A 141 4.25 12.26 6.29
C GLY A 141 3.18 13.16 6.90
N LYS A 142 1.99 13.22 6.27
CA LYS A 142 0.84 13.99 6.76
C LYS A 142 0.43 13.56 8.18
N ALA A 143 0.31 12.27 8.41
CA ALA A 143 -0.06 11.72 9.70
C ALA A 143 0.94 12.08 10.81
N PHE A 144 2.25 12.05 10.52
CA PHE A 144 3.24 12.55 11.47
C PHE A 144 3.13 14.06 11.71
N GLY A 145 2.83 14.84 10.67
CA GLY A 145 2.56 16.26 10.81
C GLY A 145 1.39 16.54 11.76
N GLU A 146 0.27 15.82 11.59
CA GLU A 146 -0.91 15.91 12.43
C GLU A 146 -0.60 15.46 13.88
N LEU A 147 0.08 14.32 14.06
CA LEU A 147 0.45 13.79 15.36
C LEU A 147 1.34 14.76 16.15
N PHE A 148 2.44 15.20 15.54
CA PHE A 148 3.37 16.11 16.20
C PHE A 148 2.75 17.50 16.43
N GLY A 149 1.89 17.97 15.53
CA GLY A 149 1.16 19.22 15.69
C GLY A 149 0.33 19.23 16.99
N VAL A 150 -0.45 18.17 17.23
CA VAL A 150 -1.26 18.01 18.43
C VAL A 150 -0.41 17.91 19.71
N PHE A 151 0.69 17.13 19.67
CA PHE A 151 1.52 16.88 20.86
C PHE A 151 2.48 18.02 21.22
N THR A 152 2.97 18.76 20.24
CA THR A 152 4.05 19.74 20.43
C THR A 152 3.68 21.17 20.07
N GLY A 153 2.57 21.36 19.35
CA GLY A 153 2.17 22.66 18.79
C GLY A 153 3.02 23.13 17.61
N ILE A 154 3.89 22.26 17.06
CA ILE A 154 4.74 22.58 15.90
C ILE A 154 3.89 22.56 14.63
N ASN A 155 4.14 23.48 13.69
CA ASN A 155 3.49 23.45 12.38
C ASN A 155 3.74 22.11 11.68
N PRO A 156 2.71 21.47 11.09
CA PRO A 156 2.86 20.17 10.43
C PRO A 156 3.89 20.13 9.27
N THR A 157 4.01 21.21 8.51
CA THR A 157 4.87 21.21 7.30
C THR A 157 6.34 20.88 7.56
N PRO A 158 7.06 21.50 8.52
CA PRO A 158 8.42 21.11 8.87
C PRO A 158 8.53 19.66 9.34
N VAL A 159 7.52 19.15 10.04
CA VAL A 159 7.47 17.77 10.53
C VAL A 159 7.36 16.79 9.36
N ILE A 160 6.47 17.05 8.39
CA ILE A 160 6.32 16.26 7.16
C ILE A 160 7.65 16.19 6.41
N LEU A 161 8.31 17.32 6.21
CA LEU A 161 9.60 17.40 5.51
C LEU A 161 10.69 16.63 6.27
N PHE A 162 10.77 16.76 7.58
CA PHE A 162 11.75 16.06 8.42
C PHE A 162 11.57 14.54 8.33
N PHE A 163 10.36 14.01 8.54
CA PHE A 163 10.12 12.58 8.47
C PHE A 163 10.34 12.03 7.06
N THR A 164 9.91 12.75 6.03
CA THR A 164 10.17 12.33 4.64
C THR A 164 11.66 12.27 4.35
N ALA A 165 12.45 13.26 4.80
CA ALA A 165 13.89 13.23 4.65
C ALA A 165 14.53 12.04 5.40
N MET A 166 14.03 11.70 6.58
CA MET A 166 14.46 10.51 7.34
C MET A 166 14.17 9.23 6.57
N PHE A 167 12.95 9.05 6.04
CA PHE A 167 12.58 7.87 5.25
C PHE A 167 13.49 7.71 4.03
N VAL A 168 13.69 8.78 3.28
CA VAL A 168 14.59 8.81 2.12
C VAL A 168 16.00 8.39 2.52
N PHE A 169 16.52 8.94 3.60
CA PHE A 169 17.90 8.72 4.02
C PHE A 169 18.23 7.26 4.27
N TYR A 170 17.47 6.56 5.11
CA TYR A 170 17.81 5.16 5.43
C TYR A 170 17.34 4.17 4.36
N THR A 171 16.24 4.46 3.64
CA THR A 171 15.74 3.59 2.56
C THR A 171 16.74 3.49 1.42
N THR A 172 17.48 4.56 1.11
CA THR A 172 18.51 4.54 0.06
C THR A 172 19.64 3.55 0.32
N MET A 173 19.83 3.08 1.55
CA MET A 173 21.03 2.31 1.93
C MET A 173 20.90 0.81 1.71
N GLY A 174 19.79 0.19 2.15
CA GLY A 174 19.77 -1.26 2.35
C GLY A 174 18.83 -2.09 1.47
N GLY A 175 18.01 -1.48 0.63
CA GLY A 175 17.05 -2.21 -0.23
C GLY A 175 16.14 -3.16 0.54
N MET A 176 15.52 -4.12 -0.15
CA MET A 176 14.52 -5.06 0.40
C MET A 176 15.01 -5.84 1.62
N LEU A 177 16.28 -6.24 1.66
CA LEU A 177 16.81 -7.03 2.79
C LEU A 177 16.79 -6.27 4.10
N SER A 178 17.12 -4.97 4.09
CA SER A 178 17.04 -4.15 5.30
C SER A 178 15.60 -3.90 5.72
N LEU A 179 14.72 -3.67 4.75
CA LEU A 179 13.31 -3.37 4.99
C LEU A 179 12.63 -4.53 5.74
N VAL A 180 12.78 -5.78 5.29
CA VAL A 180 12.12 -6.92 5.95
C VAL A 180 12.62 -7.16 7.37
N TRP A 181 13.87 -6.82 7.70
CA TRP A 181 14.38 -6.89 9.08
C TRP A 181 13.85 -5.74 9.94
N MET A 182 13.72 -4.53 9.39
CA MET A 182 13.07 -3.41 10.07
C MET A 182 11.58 -3.73 10.29
N ASP A 183 10.89 -4.21 9.27
CA ASP A 183 9.49 -4.63 9.34
C ASP A 183 9.23 -5.70 10.41
N PHE A 184 10.18 -6.62 10.61
CA PHE A 184 10.09 -7.62 11.67
C PHE A 184 10.02 -6.96 13.06
N VAL A 185 10.91 -6.00 13.34
CA VAL A 185 10.92 -5.27 14.61
C VAL A 185 9.68 -4.38 14.74
N GLN A 186 9.34 -3.66 13.68
CA GLN A 186 8.19 -2.75 13.64
C GLN A 186 6.87 -3.50 13.79
N GLY A 187 6.72 -4.63 13.09
CA GLY A 187 5.52 -5.46 13.19
C GLY A 187 5.35 -6.05 14.59
N LEU A 188 6.43 -6.43 15.27
CA LEU A 188 6.37 -6.91 16.65
C LEU A 188 5.89 -5.78 17.59
N ILE A 189 6.41 -4.57 17.42
CA ILE A 189 5.95 -3.36 18.15
C ILE A 189 4.45 -3.14 17.89
N CYS A 190 4.02 -3.21 16.62
CA CYS A 190 2.62 -3.02 16.25
C CYS A 190 1.69 -4.05 16.90
N VAL A 191 2.06 -5.33 16.94
CA VAL A 191 1.25 -6.37 17.59
C VAL A 191 1.13 -6.12 19.08
N VAL A 192 2.26 -5.93 19.77
CA VAL A 192 2.28 -5.83 21.24
C VAL A 192 1.61 -4.53 21.68
N PHE A 193 2.07 -3.39 21.20
CA PHE A 193 1.57 -2.09 21.66
C PHE A 193 0.17 -1.79 21.10
N GLY A 194 -0.14 -2.25 19.89
CA GLY A 194 -1.48 -2.12 19.33
C GLY A 194 -2.52 -2.91 20.11
N THR A 195 -2.20 -4.15 20.52
CA THR A 195 -3.11 -4.94 21.36
C THR A 195 -3.36 -4.26 22.71
N LEU A 196 -2.31 -3.79 23.38
CA LEU A 196 -2.46 -3.04 24.64
C LEU A 196 -3.30 -1.78 24.47
N PHE A 197 -3.10 -1.05 23.38
CA PHE A 197 -3.89 0.13 23.07
C PHE A 197 -5.37 -0.20 22.91
N TYR A 198 -5.70 -1.21 22.10
CA TYR A 198 -7.10 -1.59 21.88
C TYR A 198 -7.77 -2.04 23.18
N LEU A 199 -7.06 -2.75 24.05
CA LEU A 199 -7.59 -3.09 25.38
C LEU A 199 -7.95 -1.84 26.19
N VAL A 200 -7.07 -0.82 26.20
CA VAL A 200 -7.36 0.45 26.87
C VAL A 200 -8.51 1.20 26.21
N ALA A 201 -8.54 1.27 24.90
CA ALA A 201 -9.61 1.97 24.19
C ALA A 201 -10.98 1.29 24.38
N PHE A 202 -11.04 -0.04 24.26
CA PHE A 202 -12.28 -0.79 24.45
C PHE A 202 -12.77 -0.83 25.90
N SER A 203 -11.90 -0.68 26.89
CA SER A 203 -12.31 -0.51 28.28
C SER A 203 -13.18 0.74 28.50
N LYS A 204 -13.06 1.76 27.65
CA LYS A 204 -13.91 2.96 27.69
C LYS A 204 -15.38 2.68 27.38
N ILE A 205 -15.69 1.57 26.74
CA ILE A 205 -17.04 1.10 26.39
C ILE A 205 -17.37 -0.24 27.07
N ASP A 206 -16.67 -0.59 28.15
CA ASP A 206 -16.86 -1.84 28.89
C ASP A 206 -16.79 -3.10 28.00
N PHE A 207 -16.00 -3.05 26.94
CA PHE A 207 -15.88 -4.10 25.90
C PHE A 207 -17.22 -4.46 25.25
N SER A 208 -18.19 -3.53 25.21
CA SER A 208 -19.55 -3.76 24.74
C SER A 208 -19.96 -2.82 23.62
N PHE A 209 -20.29 -3.38 22.45
CA PHE A 209 -20.86 -2.61 21.34
C PHE A 209 -22.26 -2.05 21.64
N ALA A 210 -23.01 -2.68 22.56
CA ALA A 210 -24.28 -2.15 23.02
C ALA A 210 -24.07 -0.83 23.80
N VAL A 211 -23.04 -0.77 24.66
CA VAL A 211 -22.65 0.46 25.36
C VAL A 211 -22.20 1.53 24.37
N LEU A 212 -21.40 1.17 23.36
CA LEU A 212 -21.01 2.10 22.31
C LEU A 212 -22.22 2.70 21.59
N GLY A 213 -23.17 1.84 21.18
CA GLY A 213 -24.40 2.30 20.51
C GLY A 213 -25.27 3.21 21.39
N ALA A 214 -25.42 2.89 22.68
CA ALA A 214 -26.14 3.74 23.64
C ALA A 214 -25.47 5.12 23.79
N ARG A 215 -24.16 5.18 23.97
CA ARG A 215 -23.40 6.45 24.09
C ARG A 215 -23.49 7.28 22.80
N LEU A 216 -23.42 6.65 21.63
CA LEU A 216 -23.61 7.37 20.36
C LEU A 216 -25.03 7.96 20.24
N ALA A 217 -26.04 7.26 20.74
CA ALA A 217 -27.41 7.79 20.80
C ALA A 217 -27.53 8.97 21.78
N GLU A 218 -26.88 8.90 22.95
CA GLU A 218 -26.85 9.97 23.95
C GLU A 218 -26.25 11.28 23.38
N VAL A 219 -25.21 11.18 22.52
CA VAL A 219 -24.62 12.35 21.84
C VAL A 219 -25.29 12.71 20.53
N GLY A 220 -26.47 12.12 20.22
CA GLY A 220 -27.22 12.43 19.02
C GLY A 220 -26.60 11.93 17.71
N LYS A 221 -25.78 10.87 17.77
CA LYS A 221 -25.05 10.29 16.61
C LYS A 221 -25.41 8.82 16.35
N ALA A 222 -26.62 8.38 16.75
CA ALA A 222 -27.09 7.01 16.54
C ALA A 222 -27.07 6.58 15.07
N GLU A 223 -27.30 7.52 14.15
CA GLU A 223 -27.29 7.28 12.71
C GLU A 223 -25.91 6.85 12.19
N LEU A 224 -24.82 7.20 12.87
CA LEU A 224 -23.46 6.78 12.50
C LEU A 224 -23.13 5.34 12.95
N PHE A 225 -23.99 4.72 13.76
CA PHE A 225 -23.81 3.32 14.19
C PHE A 225 -24.75 2.35 13.45
N THR A 226 -25.19 2.71 12.27
CA THR A 226 -26.06 1.87 11.44
C THR A 226 -25.68 1.98 9.96
N PHE A 227 -26.12 1.01 9.16
CA PHE A 227 -26.10 1.08 7.69
C PHE A 227 -27.40 1.63 7.11
N ALA A 228 -28.37 1.97 7.95
CA ALA A 228 -29.65 2.54 7.50
C ALA A 228 -29.40 3.84 6.72
N GLY A 229 -30.06 3.98 5.57
CA GLY A 229 -29.85 5.14 4.69
C GLY A 229 -28.66 5.04 3.74
N THR A 230 -27.84 3.99 3.84
CA THR A 230 -26.76 3.78 2.88
C THR A 230 -27.27 2.91 1.72
N ASP A 231 -27.29 3.47 0.51
CA ASP A 231 -27.75 2.73 -0.67
C ASP A 231 -26.73 1.66 -1.12
N ALA A 232 -27.23 0.63 -1.84
CA ALA A 232 -26.41 -0.50 -2.27
C ALA A 232 -25.26 -0.10 -3.20
N ILE A 233 -25.46 0.94 -4.03
CA ILE A 233 -24.41 1.42 -4.97
C ILE A 233 -23.28 2.06 -4.18
N SER A 234 -23.59 2.87 -3.16
CA SER A 234 -22.58 3.44 -2.25
C SER A 234 -21.78 2.36 -1.53
N ILE A 235 -22.43 1.28 -1.07
CA ILE A 235 -21.77 0.13 -0.44
C ILE A 235 -20.78 -0.50 -1.43
N ILE A 236 -21.25 -0.84 -2.63
CA ILE A 236 -20.40 -1.44 -3.67
C ILE A 236 -19.25 -0.50 -4.03
N THR A 237 -19.50 0.78 -4.22
CA THR A 237 -18.50 1.78 -4.58
C THR A 237 -17.40 1.91 -3.51
N LYS A 238 -17.78 1.99 -2.23
CA LYS A 238 -16.81 2.05 -1.12
C LYS A 238 -15.94 0.79 -1.07
N PHE A 239 -16.56 -0.39 -1.18
CA PHE A 239 -15.84 -1.67 -1.20
C PHE A 239 -14.86 -1.76 -2.37
N VAL A 240 -15.34 -1.47 -3.59
CA VAL A 240 -14.52 -1.52 -4.81
C VAL A 240 -13.38 -0.51 -4.74
N THR A 241 -13.64 0.72 -4.28
CA THR A 241 -12.59 1.74 -4.12
C THR A 241 -11.49 1.27 -3.17
N GLY A 242 -11.83 0.64 -2.05
CA GLY A 242 -10.84 0.06 -1.15
C GLY A 242 -10.06 -1.11 -1.79
N CYS A 243 -10.75 -1.95 -2.57
CA CYS A 243 -10.21 -3.20 -3.09
C CYS A 243 -9.22 -3.01 -4.25
N VAL A 244 -9.59 -2.22 -5.27
CA VAL A 244 -8.93 -2.26 -6.58
C VAL A 244 -7.48 -1.78 -6.55
N GLY A 245 -7.17 -0.75 -5.77
CA GLY A 245 -5.80 -0.25 -5.65
C GLY A 245 -4.85 -1.28 -5.04
N ILE A 246 -5.33 -2.04 -4.06
CA ILE A 246 -4.56 -3.06 -3.35
C ILE A 246 -4.11 -4.18 -4.28
N LEU A 247 -5.00 -4.65 -5.17
CA LEU A 247 -4.71 -5.77 -6.08
C LEU A 247 -3.56 -5.48 -7.04
N VAL A 248 -3.28 -4.21 -7.32
CA VAL A 248 -2.23 -3.78 -8.27
C VAL A 248 -1.07 -3.04 -7.59
N ALA A 249 -1.08 -2.95 -6.26
CA ALA A 249 -0.03 -2.28 -5.50
C ALA A 249 1.24 -3.13 -5.40
N GLN A 250 2.35 -2.64 -5.93
CA GLN A 250 3.66 -3.32 -5.96
C GLN A 250 4.11 -3.86 -4.61
N ILE A 251 3.83 -3.13 -3.54
CA ILE A 251 4.24 -3.50 -2.18
C ILE A 251 3.71 -4.88 -1.71
N TYR A 252 2.66 -5.39 -2.33
CA TYR A 252 2.13 -6.73 -2.04
C TYR A 252 2.66 -7.80 -3.00
N TRP A 253 2.96 -7.43 -4.23
CA TRP A 253 3.56 -8.34 -5.22
C TRP A 253 5.04 -8.59 -4.92
N GLN A 254 5.79 -7.55 -4.60
CA GLN A 254 7.24 -7.59 -4.39
C GLN A 254 7.67 -8.60 -3.31
N PRO A 255 7.07 -8.64 -2.09
CA PRO A 255 7.39 -9.66 -1.11
C PRO A 255 7.00 -11.08 -1.54
N CYS A 256 5.98 -11.24 -2.40
CA CYS A 256 5.62 -12.54 -2.95
C CYS A 256 6.69 -13.05 -3.92
N PHE A 257 7.27 -12.19 -4.77
CA PHE A 257 8.43 -12.53 -5.59
C PHE A 257 9.67 -12.82 -4.75
N ALA A 258 9.83 -12.13 -3.62
CA ALA A 258 10.91 -12.31 -2.66
C ALA A 258 10.79 -13.60 -1.84
N ALA A 259 9.64 -14.24 -1.79
CA ALA A 259 9.37 -15.40 -0.95
C ALA A 259 10.16 -16.65 -1.38
N LYS A 260 10.62 -17.45 -0.41
CA LYS A 260 11.36 -18.69 -0.62
C LYS A 260 10.62 -19.68 -1.54
N ASN A 261 9.29 -19.72 -1.46
CA ASN A 261 8.44 -20.61 -2.26
C ASN A 261 6.97 -20.13 -2.27
N PRO A 262 6.10 -20.69 -3.13
CA PRO A 262 4.69 -20.30 -3.24
C PRO A 262 3.87 -20.42 -1.95
N LYS A 263 4.17 -21.42 -1.12
CA LYS A 263 3.48 -21.63 0.16
C LYS A 263 3.80 -20.50 1.14
N VAL A 264 5.06 -20.07 1.17
CA VAL A 264 5.51 -18.94 2.01
C VAL A 264 4.85 -17.65 1.53
N ALA A 265 4.87 -17.34 0.23
CA ALA A 265 4.21 -16.17 -0.33
C ALA A 265 2.72 -16.10 0.05
N ARG A 266 1.98 -17.19 -0.18
CA ARG A 266 0.56 -17.27 0.12
C ARG A 266 0.26 -17.15 1.62
N ARG A 267 0.96 -17.89 2.46
CA ARG A 267 0.70 -17.92 3.91
C ARG A 267 1.07 -16.60 4.59
N SER A 268 2.22 -16.00 4.23
CA SER A 268 2.64 -14.73 4.83
C SER A 268 1.63 -13.62 4.54
N MET A 269 1.14 -13.53 3.30
CA MET A 269 0.13 -12.55 2.92
C MET A 269 -1.23 -12.84 3.58
N LEU A 270 -1.66 -14.11 3.61
CA LEU A 270 -2.94 -14.49 4.21
C LEU A 270 -2.97 -14.18 5.71
N TYR A 271 -1.97 -14.61 6.46
CA TYR A 271 -1.93 -14.39 7.91
C TYR A 271 -1.66 -12.92 8.26
N GLY A 272 -0.74 -12.25 7.53
CA GLY A 272 -0.49 -10.82 7.71
C GLY A 272 -1.74 -9.98 7.46
N GLY A 273 -2.44 -10.25 6.36
CA GLY A 273 -3.71 -9.60 6.04
C GLY A 273 -4.84 -9.92 7.04
N SER A 274 -4.92 -11.17 7.52
CA SER A 274 -5.96 -11.56 8.49
C SER A 274 -5.79 -10.88 9.85
N VAL A 275 -4.56 -10.76 10.35
CA VAL A 275 -4.31 -10.03 11.60
C VAL A 275 -4.56 -8.53 11.41
N ALA A 276 -4.13 -7.99 10.28
CA ALA A 276 -4.28 -6.57 9.98
C ALA A 276 -5.75 -6.15 9.85
N ILE A 277 -6.63 -6.97 9.23
CA ILE A 277 -8.06 -6.62 9.11
C ILE A 277 -8.72 -6.52 10.49
N ILE A 278 -8.41 -7.42 11.41
CA ILE A 278 -8.92 -7.39 12.77
C ILE A 278 -8.48 -6.10 13.48
N MET A 279 -7.18 -5.78 13.42
CA MET A 279 -6.65 -4.56 14.04
C MET A 279 -7.23 -3.30 13.39
N THR A 280 -7.46 -3.29 12.06
CA THR A 280 -8.05 -2.13 11.38
C THR A 280 -9.51 -1.91 11.79
N ILE A 281 -10.30 -2.98 11.98
CA ILE A 281 -11.65 -2.89 12.51
C ILE A 281 -11.63 -2.35 13.94
N CYS A 282 -10.70 -2.80 14.79
CA CYS A 282 -10.50 -2.23 16.11
C CYS A 282 -10.18 -0.73 16.05
N THR A 283 -9.30 -0.32 15.12
CA THR A 283 -8.96 1.10 14.91
C THR A 283 -10.19 1.94 14.52
N ALA A 284 -11.02 1.44 13.61
CA ALA A 284 -12.27 2.13 13.24
C ALA A 284 -13.23 2.25 14.43
N THR A 285 -13.33 1.19 15.24
CA THR A 285 -14.14 1.21 16.47
C THR A 285 -13.62 2.28 17.46
N VAL A 286 -12.31 2.45 17.56
CA VAL A 286 -11.73 3.54 18.37
C VAL A 286 -12.19 4.91 17.87
N GLY A 287 -12.29 5.12 16.55
CA GLY A 287 -12.85 6.35 15.97
C GLY A 287 -14.28 6.63 16.46
N LEU A 288 -15.13 5.59 16.54
CA LEU A 288 -16.47 5.71 17.09
C LEU A 288 -16.46 5.97 18.62
N ILE A 289 -15.54 5.35 19.35
CA ILE A 289 -15.37 5.61 20.80
C ILE A 289 -15.00 7.09 21.01
N ILE A 290 -14.07 7.63 20.22
CA ILE A 290 -13.67 9.05 20.30
C ILE A 290 -14.89 9.96 20.10
N LEU A 291 -15.74 9.65 19.13
CA LEU A 291 -16.95 10.41 18.84
C LEU A 291 -17.92 10.48 20.02
N THR A 292 -17.98 9.44 20.87
CA THR A 292 -18.81 9.48 22.09
C THR A 292 -18.26 10.41 23.18
N ILE A 293 -16.98 10.77 23.09
CA ILE A 293 -16.27 11.56 24.12
C ILE A 293 -16.16 13.03 23.70
N ASN A 294 -15.78 13.27 22.44
CA ASN A 294 -15.60 14.61 21.89
C ASN A 294 -16.08 14.64 20.43
N GLN A 295 -17.06 15.52 20.12
CA GLN A 295 -17.67 15.65 18.81
C GLN A 295 -17.08 16.78 17.96
N ASP A 296 -16.21 17.63 18.53
CA ASP A 296 -15.73 18.87 17.92
C ASP A 296 -14.37 18.73 17.24
N LEU A 297 -13.86 17.49 17.07
CA LEU A 297 -12.55 17.23 16.53
C LEU A 297 -12.60 17.17 14.98
N SER A 298 -11.53 17.62 14.36
CA SER A 298 -11.31 17.32 12.95
C SER A 298 -10.92 15.85 12.72
N GLN A 299 -11.17 15.34 11.52
CA GLN A 299 -10.82 13.98 11.14
C GLN A 299 -9.34 13.60 11.43
N GLY A 300 -8.41 14.52 11.19
CA GLY A 300 -6.97 14.28 11.38
C GLY A 300 -6.53 14.33 12.86
N GLU A 301 -7.28 15.05 13.70
CA GLU A 301 -6.92 15.24 15.12
C GLU A 301 -7.49 14.15 16.03
N ALA A 302 -8.56 13.46 15.63
CA ALA A 302 -9.32 12.57 16.49
C ALA A 302 -8.43 11.56 17.26
N MET A 303 -7.60 10.77 16.54
CA MET A 303 -6.75 9.78 17.18
C MET A 303 -5.66 10.41 18.07
N SER A 304 -5.00 11.49 17.60
CA SER A 304 -3.95 12.17 18.34
C SER A 304 -4.49 12.80 19.62
N TRP A 305 -5.69 13.37 19.55
CA TRP A 305 -6.39 13.91 20.72
C TRP A 305 -6.69 12.83 21.76
N PHE A 306 -7.21 11.67 21.31
CA PHE A 306 -7.51 10.53 22.17
C PHE A 306 -6.25 10.00 22.87
N MET A 307 -5.15 9.85 22.13
CA MET A 307 -3.87 9.45 22.68
C MET A 307 -3.36 10.40 23.77
N LEU A 308 -3.61 11.69 23.61
CA LEU A 308 -3.10 12.71 24.54
C LEU A 308 -3.98 12.86 25.80
N ASN A 309 -5.32 12.75 25.67
CA ASN A 309 -6.26 13.15 26.70
C ASN A 309 -6.93 11.96 27.41
N GLU A 310 -7.12 10.82 26.73
CA GLU A 310 -7.95 9.73 27.21
C GLU A 310 -7.16 8.48 27.64
N VAL A 311 -5.85 8.48 27.41
CA VAL A 311 -4.99 7.32 27.65
C VAL A 311 -3.92 7.66 28.69
N PRO A 312 -3.58 6.73 29.61
CA PRO A 312 -2.49 6.94 30.57
C PRO A 312 -1.15 7.25 29.88
N LEU A 313 -0.34 8.13 30.47
CA LEU A 313 0.91 8.61 29.87
C LEU A 313 1.83 7.48 29.36
N ILE A 314 1.95 6.39 30.11
CA ILE A 314 2.78 5.25 29.69
C ILE A 314 2.26 4.61 28.39
N VAL A 315 0.94 4.45 28.27
CA VAL A 315 0.30 3.92 27.08
C VAL A 315 0.41 4.91 25.91
N THR A 316 0.29 6.20 26.18
CA THR A 316 0.53 7.27 25.18
C THR A 316 1.92 7.18 24.58
N VAL A 317 2.96 6.99 25.41
CA VAL A 317 4.34 6.81 24.94
C VAL A 317 4.47 5.53 24.08
N MET A 318 3.89 4.41 24.53
CA MET A 318 3.90 3.15 23.77
C MET A 318 3.21 3.30 22.42
N LEU A 319 2.07 3.99 22.39
CA LEU A 319 1.33 4.30 21.17
C LEU A 319 2.11 5.20 20.23
N PHE A 320 2.80 6.16 20.78
CA PHE A 320 3.65 7.03 19.95
C PHE A 320 4.75 6.22 19.26
N VAL A 321 5.42 5.30 19.99
CA VAL A 321 6.40 4.38 19.44
C VAL A 321 5.79 3.45 18.36
N LEU A 322 4.57 2.96 18.62
CA LEU A 322 3.83 2.15 17.64
C LEU A 322 3.55 2.93 16.35
N VAL A 323 3.00 4.15 16.48
CA VAL A 323 2.68 4.99 15.31
C VAL A 323 3.94 5.35 14.51
N LEU A 324 5.05 5.65 15.21
CA LEU A 324 6.35 5.84 14.55
C LEU A 324 6.80 4.59 13.79
N ALA A 325 6.81 3.43 14.48
CA ALA A 325 7.23 2.17 13.87
C ALA A 325 6.37 1.82 12.64
N ALA A 326 5.05 1.90 12.78
CA ALA A 326 4.08 1.62 11.72
C ALA A 326 4.25 2.56 10.50
N GLY A 327 4.39 3.86 10.78
CA GLY A 327 4.56 4.86 9.72
C GLY A 327 5.89 4.73 8.99
N MET A 328 6.97 4.45 9.71
CA MET A 328 8.30 4.24 9.12
C MET A 328 8.32 2.97 8.26
N SER A 329 7.76 1.83 8.72
CA SER A 329 7.65 0.60 7.93
C SER A 329 6.92 0.81 6.61
N SER A 330 5.77 1.48 6.69
CA SER A 330 4.97 1.73 5.47
C SER A 330 5.65 2.73 4.54
N ALA A 331 6.30 3.77 5.07
CA ALA A 331 6.95 4.79 4.25
C ALA A 331 8.14 4.25 3.47
N ASP A 332 9.05 3.52 4.14
CA ASP A 332 10.28 3.02 3.54
C ASP A 332 10.04 1.92 2.51
N SER A 333 9.15 0.98 2.80
CA SER A 333 8.79 -0.08 1.86
C SER A 333 8.06 0.45 0.62
N ASN A 334 7.18 1.45 0.79
CA ASN A 334 6.53 2.13 -0.34
C ASN A 334 7.53 2.94 -1.17
N LEU A 335 8.47 3.62 -0.51
CA LEU A 335 9.50 4.43 -1.17
C LEU A 335 10.43 3.55 -2.00
N ASN A 336 10.87 2.42 -1.45
CA ASN A 336 11.66 1.41 -2.17
C ASN A 336 10.89 0.83 -3.36
N SER A 337 9.63 0.44 -3.14
CA SER A 337 8.77 -0.14 -4.20
C SER A 337 8.55 0.86 -5.34
N ALA A 338 8.22 2.13 -5.04
CA ALA A 338 8.04 3.17 -6.06
C ALA A 338 9.33 3.43 -6.85
N ALA A 339 10.47 3.50 -6.17
CA ALA A 339 11.75 3.73 -6.82
C ALA A 339 12.15 2.57 -7.74
N ILE A 340 11.88 1.32 -7.33
CA ILE A 340 12.09 0.13 -8.17
C ILE A 340 11.15 0.14 -9.37
N LEU A 341 9.86 0.48 -9.19
CA LEU A 341 8.92 0.60 -10.30
C LEU A 341 9.43 1.57 -11.36
N ILE A 342 9.80 2.79 -10.96
CA ILE A 342 10.24 3.80 -11.92
C ILE A 342 11.60 3.42 -12.53
N SER A 343 12.54 2.90 -11.76
CA SER A 343 13.85 2.50 -12.30
C SER A 343 13.76 1.30 -13.25
N ASN A 344 13.00 0.26 -12.90
CA ASN A 344 12.91 -0.98 -13.66
C ASN A 344 11.89 -0.91 -14.80
N ASP A 345 10.70 -0.34 -14.55
CA ASP A 345 9.59 -0.40 -15.51
C ASP A 345 9.51 0.83 -16.43
N LEU A 346 10.01 1.99 -15.98
CA LEU A 346 10.08 3.17 -16.82
C LEU A 346 11.46 3.32 -17.45
N VAL A 347 12.55 3.44 -16.65
CA VAL A 347 13.86 3.78 -17.20
C VAL A 347 14.52 2.59 -17.90
N ARG A 348 14.68 1.43 -17.22
CA ARG A 348 15.33 0.24 -17.78
C ARG A 348 14.64 -0.32 -19.01
N THR A 349 13.32 -0.14 -19.11
CA THR A 349 12.52 -0.58 -20.26
C THR A 349 12.97 0.09 -21.57
N PHE A 350 13.41 1.36 -21.50
CA PHE A 350 13.90 2.09 -22.66
C PHE A 350 15.42 2.16 -22.74
N LYS A 351 16.13 2.07 -21.60
CA LYS A 351 17.58 2.06 -21.49
C LYS A 351 18.06 0.70 -20.95
N THR A 352 18.23 -0.25 -21.84
CA THR A 352 18.47 -1.67 -21.52
C THR A 352 19.91 -2.00 -21.14
N ASP A 353 20.85 -1.11 -21.37
CA ASP A 353 22.30 -1.27 -21.17
C ASP A 353 22.79 -0.95 -19.76
N LEU A 354 21.89 -0.69 -18.81
CA LEU A 354 22.23 -0.37 -17.43
C LEU A 354 22.67 -1.63 -16.66
N ASN A 355 23.88 -1.58 -16.10
CA ASN A 355 24.36 -2.63 -15.19
C ASN A 355 23.77 -2.47 -13.77
N ASP A 356 23.97 -3.47 -12.90
CA ASP A 356 23.37 -3.51 -11.56
C ASP A 356 23.77 -2.31 -10.69
N LYS A 357 25.05 -1.88 -10.73
CA LYS A 357 25.51 -0.70 -9.99
C LYS A 357 24.83 0.58 -10.44
N GLN A 358 24.64 0.73 -11.76
CA GLN A 358 23.93 1.88 -12.32
C GLN A 358 22.43 1.84 -11.96
N MET A 359 21.82 0.66 -11.99
CA MET A 359 20.43 0.47 -11.57
C MET A 359 20.23 0.82 -10.09
N ILE A 360 21.09 0.36 -9.21
CA ILE A 360 21.03 0.69 -7.77
C ILE A 360 21.23 2.21 -7.56
N LYS A 361 22.20 2.83 -8.24
CA LYS A 361 22.40 4.28 -8.15
C LYS A 361 21.20 5.07 -8.64
N LEU A 362 20.61 4.67 -9.78
CA LEU A 362 19.40 5.27 -10.33
C LEU A 362 18.22 5.15 -9.33
N THR A 363 18.01 3.95 -8.78
CA THR A 363 16.93 3.70 -7.82
C THR A 363 17.09 4.59 -6.58
N ARG A 364 18.29 4.74 -6.05
CA ARG A 364 18.60 5.67 -4.93
C ARG A 364 18.28 7.12 -5.27
N THR A 365 18.66 7.58 -6.47
CA THR A 365 18.32 8.94 -6.92
C THR A 365 16.82 9.14 -7.03
N LEU A 366 16.10 8.15 -7.60
CA LEU A 366 14.65 8.18 -7.71
C LEU A 366 13.97 8.15 -6.34
N THR A 367 14.53 7.44 -5.35
CA THR A 367 14.04 7.47 -3.96
C THR A 367 13.97 8.90 -3.42
N VAL A 368 15.00 9.71 -3.66
CA VAL A 368 15.02 11.13 -3.23
C VAL A 368 13.93 11.93 -3.96
N VAL A 369 13.83 11.79 -5.28
CA VAL A 369 12.85 12.51 -6.10
C VAL A 369 11.42 12.15 -5.69
N ILE A 370 11.14 10.85 -5.53
CA ILE A 370 9.83 10.35 -5.10
C ILE A 370 9.47 10.85 -3.71
N GLY A 371 10.43 10.85 -2.78
CA GLY A 371 10.25 11.41 -1.44
C GLY A 371 9.82 12.87 -1.47
N ALA A 372 10.45 13.70 -2.32
CA ALA A 372 10.06 15.09 -2.49
C ALA A 372 8.61 15.25 -3.01
N PHE A 373 8.21 14.46 -4.03
CA PHE A 373 6.83 14.47 -4.51
C PHE A 373 5.83 13.99 -3.47
N ALA A 374 6.19 12.97 -2.70
CA ALA A 374 5.35 12.45 -1.61
C ALA A 374 5.17 13.48 -0.49
N ALA A 375 6.23 14.22 -0.11
CA ALA A 375 6.14 15.30 0.85
C ALA A 375 5.16 16.39 0.41
N LEU A 376 5.24 16.81 -0.87
CA LEU A 376 4.28 17.76 -1.44
C LEU A 376 2.85 17.20 -1.37
N GLY A 377 2.66 15.93 -1.76
CA GLY A 377 1.37 15.25 -1.63
C GLY A 377 0.83 15.28 -0.21
N GLY A 378 1.66 15.01 0.79
CA GLY A 378 1.28 15.06 2.21
C GLY A 378 0.93 16.47 2.70
N ILE A 379 1.65 17.50 2.26
CA ILE A 379 1.40 18.89 2.65
C ILE A 379 0.05 19.39 2.09
N TYR A 380 -0.25 19.09 0.84
CA TYR A 380 -1.44 19.62 0.16
C TYR A 380 -2.67 18.70 0.22
N ALA A 381 -2.56 17.49 0.76
CA ALA A 381 -3.70 16.59 0.91
C ALA A 381 -4.72 17.10 1.92
N THR A 382 -6.01 16.98 1.61
CA THR A 382 -7.10 17.35 2.54
C THR A 382 -7.19 16.36 3.70
N SER A 383 -7.07 15.06 3.42
CA SER A 383 -6.99 14.00 4.43
C SER A 383 -6.14 12.82 3.92
N ILE A 384 -5.65 11.98 4.83
CA ILE A 384 -4.89 10.78 4.50
C ILE A 384 -5.70 9.86 3.59
N MET A 385 -6.95 9.59 3.96
CA MET A 385 -7.81 8.66 3.20
C MET A 385 -8.26 9.23 1.85
N SER A 386 -8.39 10.55 1.71
CA SER A 386 -8.69 11.16 0.40
C SER A 386 -7.53 10.96 -0.59
N LEU A 387 -6.30 11.06 -0.10
CA LEU A 387 -5.10 10.82 -0.91
C LEU A 387 -5.04 9.36 -1.38
N PHE A 388 -5.28 8.40 -0.47
CA PHE A 388 -5.28 6.97 -0.76
C PHE A 388 -6.39 6.60 -1.74
N SER A 389 -7.63 7.02 -1.48
CA SER A 389 -8.78 6.70 -2.33
C SER A 389 -8.62 7.17 -3.76
N LYS A 390 -8.07 8.37 -3.97
CA LYS A 390 -7.78 8.89 -5.33
C LYS A 390 -6.75 8.02 -6.06
N ALA A 391 -5.66 7.67 -5.39
CA ALA A 391 -4.63 6.83 -5.99
C ALA A 391 -5.15 5.40 -6.26
N TYR A 392 -5.94 4.82 -5.34
CA TYR A 392 -6.56 3.51 -5.52
C TYR A 392 -7.51 3.49 -6.72
N SER A 393 -8.37 4.51 -6.82
CA SER A 393 -9.31 4.60 -7.93
C SER A 393 -8.59 4.74 -9.26
N MET A 394 -7.58 5.60 -9.33
CA MET A 394 -6.84 5.86 -10.57
C MET A 394 -6.06 4.62 -11.04
N ALA A 395 -5.22 4.06 -10.18
CA ALA A 395 -4.41 2.90 -10.54
C ALA A 395 -5.25 1.63 -10.65
N GLY A 396 -6.22 1.45 -9.75
CA GLY A 396 -7.10 0.28 -9.77
C GLY A 396 -7.95 0.20 -11.02
N ALA A 397 -8.60 1.30 -11.41
CA ALA A 397 -9.42 1.33 -12.63
C ALA A 397 -8.61 1.15 -13.91
N GLY A 398 -7.36 1.61 -13.94
CA GLY A 398 -6.47 1.39 -15.08
C GLY A 398 -5.90 -0.02 -15.16
N LEU A 399 -5.49 -0.60 -14.04
CA LEU A 399 -4.65 -1.80 -14.01
C LEU A 399 -5.40 -3.10 -13.68
N VAL A 400 -6.46 -3.07 -12.85
CA VAL A 400 -7.19 -4.29 -12.48
C VAL A 400 -7.87 -4.96 -13.68
N PRO A 401 -8.56 -4.23 -14.58
CA PRO A 401 -9.13 -4.85 -15.77
C PRO A 401 -8.06 -5.49 -16.66
N LEU A 402 -6.90 -4.84 -16.82
CA LEU A 402 -5.78 -5.41 -17.58
C LEU A 402 -5.25 -6.70 -16.95
N LEU A 403 -5.06 -6.71 -15.62
CA LEU A 403 -4.60 -7.89 -14.89
C LEU A 403 -5.58 -9.05 -15.05
N VAL A 404 -6.85 -8.81 -14.77
CA VAL A 404 -7.88 -9.86 -14.76
C VAL A 404 -8.12 -10.39 -16.19
N ILE A 405 -8.41 -9.49 -17.13
CA ILE A 405 -8.68 -9.88 -18.53
C ILE A 405 -7.43 -10.51 -19.14
N GLY A 406 -6.26 -9.91 -18.90
CA GLY A 406 -5.00 -10.42 -19.45
C GLY A 406 -4.63 -11.83 -19.00
N LEU A 407 -4.95 -12.18 -17.75
CA LEU A 407 -4.69 -13.51 -17.21
C LEU A 407 -5.79 -14.54 -17.57
N LEU A 408 -7.04 -14.12 -17.78
CA LEU A 408 -8.17 -15.01 -18.06
C LEU A 408 -8.43 -15.19 -19.56
N TRP A 409 -8.27 -14.14 -20.36
CA TRP A 409 -8.55 -14.18 -21.78
C TRP A 409 -7.32 -14.65 -22.57
N LYS A 410 -7.17 -15.97 -22.66
CA LYS A 410 -5.99 -16.65 -23.22
C LYS A 410 -6.22 -17.09 -24.69
N GLU A 411 -5.13 -17.22 -25.43
CA GLU A 411 -5.14 -17.82 -26.78
C GLU A 411 -5.32 -19.33 -26.70
N ASP A 412 -4.57 -19.98 -25.80
CA ASP A 412 -4.74 -21.39 -25.45
C ASP A 412 -5.29 -21.50 -24.02
N SER A 413 -6.53 -21.94 -23.89
CA SER A 413 -7.21 -22.09 -22.61
C SER A 413 -6.61 -23.17 -21.71
N ASN A 414 -5.92 -24.16 -22.30
CA ASN A 414 -5.30 -25.29 -21.60
C ASN A 414 -3.87 -24.98 -21.15
N ALA A 415 -3.24 -23.94 -21.70
CA ALA A 415 -1.91 -23.54 -21.28
C ALA A 415 -1.99 -22.91 -19.88
N GLY A 416 -1.28 -23.49 -18.94
CA GLY A 416 -1.00 -22.85 -17.65
C GLY A 416 -0.31 -21.47 -17.84
N PRO A 417 -0.06 -20.70 -16.79
CA PRO A 417 0.78 -19.51 -16.87
C PRO A 417 2.20 -19.95 -17.25
N THR A 418 2.45 -20.03 -18.56
CA THR A 418 3.75 -20.43 -19.10
C THR A 418 4.68 -19.24 -18.99
N MET A 419 5.69 -19.35 -18.14
CA MET A 419 6.77 -18.36 -18.06
C MET A 419 7.43 -18.23 -19.44
N GLY A 420 7.61 -16.98 -19.89
CA GLY A 420 8.30 -16.64 -21.11
C GLY A 420 7.48 -16.74 -22.39
N LYS A 421 6.17 -17.01 -22.33
CA LYS A 421 5.29 -16.97 -23.51
C LYS A 421 4.05 -16.14 -23.24
N LYS A 422 3.85 -15.10 -24.04
CA LYS A 422 2.57 -14.39 -24.11
C LYS A 422 1.48 -15.40 -24.47
N ASN A 423 0.49 -15.53 -23.60
CA ASN A 423 -0.68 -16.37 -23.84
C ASN A 423 -2.00 -15.59 -23.72
N SER A 424 -1.92 -14.26 -23.64
CA SER A 424 -3.08 -13.39 -23.54
C SER A 424 -3.50 -12.90 -24.92
N LYS A 425 -4.82 -12.83 -25.16
CA LYS A 425 -5.40 -12.20 -26.36
C LYS A 425 -5.36 -10.67 -26.31
N VAL A 426 -4.99 -10.11 -25.16
CA VAL A 426 -4.89 -8.65 -24.98
C VAL A 426 -3.75 -8.10 -25.83
N THR A 427 -4.05 -7.08 -26.63
CA THR A 427 -3.07 -6.41 -27.48
C THR A 427 -2.43 -5.21 -26.79
N PRO A 428 -1.24 -4.76 -27.22
CA PRO A 428 -0.64 -3.54 -26.72
C PRO A 428 -1.56 -2.32 -26.78
N TRP A 429 -2.29 -2.13 -27.87
CA TRP A 429 -3.23 -1.02 -28.04
C TRP A 429 -4.43 -1.13 -27.11
N GLY A 430 -5.01 -2.33 -26.96
CA GLY A 430 -6.09 -2.58 -26.01
C GLY A 430 -5.67 -2.25 -24.58
N SER A 431 -4.46 -2.66 -24.18
CA SER A 431 -3.91 -2.37 -22.87
C SER A 431 -3.75 -0.87 -22.63
N ARG A 432 -3.09 -0.16 -23.56
CA ARG A 432 -2.81 1.28 -23.44
C ARG A 432 -4.09 2.09 -23.32
N VAL A 433 -5.06 1.86 -24.21
CA VAL A 433 -6.34 2.57 -24.21
C VAL A 433 -7.11 2.27 -22.92
N GLY A 434 -7.22 0.99 -22.53
CA GLY A 434 -7.92 0.61 -21.33
C GLY A 434 -7.32 1.23 -20.05
N ILE A 435 -5.98 1.21 -19.91
CA ILE A 435 -5.28 1.84 -18.78
C ILE A 435 -5.61 3.33 -18.70
N VAL A 436 -5.45 4.06 -19.81
CA VAL A 436 -5.65 5.52 -19.83
C VAL A 436 -7.12 5.86 -19.56
N VAL A 437 -8.06 5.18 -20.21
CA VAL A 437 -9.50 5.41 -20.03
C VAL A 437 -9.90 5.13 -18.57
N GLY A 438 -9.49 4.02 -17.99
CA GLY A 438 -9.79 3.68 -16.60
C GLY A 438 -9.22 4.71 -15.63
N ALA A 439 -7.93 5.06 -15.78
CA ALA A 439 -7.27 6.01 -14.91
C ALA A 439 -7.94 7.41 -14.97
N VAL A 440 -8.21 7.92 -16.18
CA VAL A 440 -8.79 9.25 -16.37
C VAL A 440 -10.24 9.31 -15.87
N LEU A 441 -11.09 8.37 -16.30
CA LEU A 441 -12.51 8.38 -15.93
C LEU A 441 -12.72 8.28 -14.42
N SER A 442 -11.87 7.53 -13.71
CA SER A 442 -11.96 7.42 -12.25
C SER A 442 -11.76 8.75 -11.51
N GLN A 443 -11.18 9.76 -12.15
CA GLN A 443 -10.91 11.10 -11.58
C GLN A 443 -11.90 12.18 -12.07
N VAL A 444 -12.82 11.83 -12.96
CA VAL A 444 -13.80 12.77 -13.52
C VAL A 444 -14.91 13.06 -12.51
N LYS A 445 -14.87 14.23 -11.88
CA LYS A 445 -15.83 14.64 -10.85
C LYS A 445 -17.29 14.62 -11.32
N ALA A 446 -17.55 14.89 -12.61
CA ALA A 446 -18.90 14.88 -13.19
C ALA A 446 -19.59 13.51 -13.15
N LEU A 447 -18.82 12.40 -13.03
CA LEU A 447 -19.35 11.04 -12.87
C LEU A 447 -19.81 10.73 -11.43
N GLY A 448 -19.60 11.66 -10.50
CA GLY A 448 -20.02 11.53 -9.11
C GLY A 448 -19.32 10.42 -8.33
N PRO A 449 -19.93 9.96 -7.23
CA PRO A 449 -19.34 8.94 -6.34
C PRO A 449 -19.05 7.61 -7.04
N ASN A 450 -19.80 7.28 -8.10
CA ASN A 450 -19.71 6.02 -8.82
C ASN A 450 -18.66 6.00 -9.95
N ALA A 451 -17.86 7.05 -10.09
CA ALA A 451 -16.83 7.18 -11.12
C ALA A 451 -15.93 5.93 -11.24
N ILE A 452 -15.59 5.30 -10.11
CA ILE A 452 -14.75 4.10 -10.10
C ILE A 452 -15.41 2.91 -10.81
N LEU A 453 -16.71 2.68 -10.61
CA LEU A 453 -17.43 1.57 -11.24
C LEU A 453 -17.53 1.77 -12.76
N ILE A 454 -17.85 3.01 -13.18
CA ILE A 454 -17.91 3.39 -14.59
C ILE A 454 -16.52 3.25 -15.24
N ALA A 455 -15.48 3.71 -14.55
CA ALA A 455 -14.11 3.65 -15.04
C ALA A 455 -13.61 2.22 -15.23
N LEU A 456 -13.90 1.31 -14.28
CA LEU A 456 -13.58 -0.12 -14.37
C LEU A 456 -14.28 -0.78 -15.57
N ALA A 457 -15.58 -0.53 -15.73
CA ALA A 457 -16.35 -1.06 -16.84
C ALA A 457 -15.84 -0.53 -18.19
N ALA A 458 -15.62 0.79 -18.29
CA ALA A 458 -15.09 1.41 -19.51
C ALA A 458 -13.70 0.90 -19.87
N SER A 459 -12.80 0.76 -18.89
CA SER A 459 -11.47 0.18 -19.07
C SER A 459 -11.55 -1.24 -19.60
N ALA A 460 -12.39 -2.10 -19.00
CA ALA A 460 -12.58 -3.48 -19.42
C ALA A 460 -13.11 -3.57 -20.86
N VAL A 461 -14.13 -2.79 -21.19
CA VAL A 461 -14.70 -2.71 -22.54
C VAL A 461 -13.64 -2.25 -23.55
N CYS A 462 -12.90 -1.19 -23.25
CA CYS A 462 -11.82 -0.70 -24.12
C CYS A 462 -10.73 -1.76 -24.34
N ILE A 463 -10.29 -2.46 -23.28
CA ILE A 463 -9.31 -3.54 -23.41
C ILE A 463 -9.81 -4.59 -24.39
N ILE A 464 -11.04 -5.08 -24.24
CA ILE A 464 -11.59 -6.15 -25.08
C ILE A 464 -11.80 -5.65 -26.51
N VAL A 465 -12.55 -4.57 -26.71
CA VAL A 465 -12.91 -4.07 -28.03
C VAL A 465 -11.68 -3.66 -28.85
N VAL A 466 -10.79 -2.85 -28.25
CA VAL A 466 -9.59 -2.42 -28.95
C VAL A 466 -8.65 -3.60 -29.22
N SER A 467 -8.56 -4.58 -28.33
CA SER A 467 -7.76 -5.79 -28.60
C SER A 467 -8.31 -6.61 -29.75
N LEU A 468 -9.63 -6.75 -29.88
CA LEU A 468 -10.26 -7.42 -31.02
C LEU A 468 -9.98 -6.70 -32.35
N LEU A 469 -10.11 -5.37 -32.34
CA LEU A 469 -9.87 -4.52 -33.53
C LEU A 469 -8.40 -4.47 -33.97
N THR A 470 -7.47 -4.61 -33.01
CA THR A 470 -6.03 -4.46 -33.28
C THR A 470 -5.27 -5.81 -33.30
N ARG A 471 -5.98 -6.92 -33.27
CA ARG A 471 -5.38 -8.26 -33.21
C ARG A 471 -4.43 -8.52 -34.39
N ASN A 472 -4.85 -8.21 -35.61
CA ASN A 472 -4.06 -8.40 -36.80
C ASN A 472 -2.84 -7.48 -36.93
N ILE A 473 -2.93 -6.28 -36.34
CA ILE A 473 -1.83 -5.31 -36.33
C ILE A 473 -0.76 -5.70 -35.29
N SER A 474 -1.17 -6.39 -34.22
CA SER A 474 -0.32 -6.77 -33.09
C SER A 474 0.40 -8.10 -33.24
N ASN A 475 0.10 -8.86 -34.31
CA ASN A 475 0.73 -10.15 -34.61
C ASN A 475 2.18 -10.03 -35.13
N ASN A 476 2.76 -8.83 -35.12
CA ASN A 476 4.19 -8.68 -35.40
C ASN A 476 4.97 -9.39 -34.27
N PRO A 477 5.89 -10.32 -34.57
CA PRO A 477 6.72 -11.01 -33.57
C PRO A 477 7.70 -10.00 -32.96
N ARG A 478 7.18 -9.14 -32.08
CA ARG A 478 7.99 -8.14 -31.39
C ARG A 478 8.74 -8.84 -30.28
N PHE A 479 10.03 -9.00 -30.56
CA PHE A 479 11.07 -9.24 -29.57
C PHE A 479 10.85 -10.48 -28.69
N VAL A 480 11.08 -11.63 -29.27
CA VAL A 480 11.80 -12.67 -28.56
C VAL A 480 13.20 -12.06 -28.33
N SER A 481 13.39 -11.33 -27.26
CA SER A 481 14.72 -11.18 -26.73
C SER A 481 15.05 -12.56 -26.18
N GLU A 482 15.82 -13.34 -26.94
CA GLU A 482 16.35 -14.65 -26.55
C GLU A 482 17.16 -14.61 -25.23
N GLY A 483 17.24 -13.45 -24.58
CA GLY A 483 18.06 -13.19 -23.39
C GLY A 483 17.33 -13.11 -22.05
N ASN A 484 15.99 -13.07 -22.00
CA ASN A 484 15.26 -12.96 -20.73
C ASN A 484 14.25 -14.11 -20.51
N VAL A 485 14.65 -15.32 -20.80
CA VAL A 485 14.08 -16.47 -20.10
C VAL A 485 14.60 -16.35 -18.67
N ASN A 486 13.77 -15.85 -17.76
CA ASN A 486 14.12 -15.83 -16.36
C ASN A 486 14.25 -17.29 -15.89
N PRO A 487 15.48 -17.81 -15.66
CA PRO A 487 15.73 -19.26 -15.55
C PRO A 487 15.24 -19.87 -14.23
N MET A 488 14.60 -19.10 -13.36
CA MET A 488 14.28 -19.56 -12.02
C MET A 488 12.76 -19.77 -11.83
N GLN A 489 12.26 -20.88 -12.34
CA GLN A 489 11.20 -21.57 -11.59
C GLN A 489 11.83 -22.02 -10.27
N LYS A 490 11.36 -21.46 -9.15
CA LYS A 490 11.74 -21.98 -7.83
C LYS A 490 11.28 -23.43 -7.78
N ALA A 491 12.24 -24.34 -7.64
CA ALA A 491 11.94 -25.75 -7.42
C ALA A 491 11.00 -25.88 -6.22
N TYR A 492 10.00 -26.74 -6.34
CA TYR A 492 9.02 -27.02 -5.30
C TYR A 492 9.66 -27.66 -4.07
#